data_e4a8b52e6aaccb97d720560bbefa3945
#
_entry.id   e4a8b52e6aaccb97d720560bbefa3945
#
_cell.length_a   1.000
_cell.length_b   1.000
_cell.length_c   1.000
_cell.angle_alpha   90.00
_cell.angle_beta   90.00
_cell.angle_gamma   90.00
#
_symmetry.space_group_name_H-M   'P 1'
#
loop_
_entity.id
_entity.type
_entity.pdbx_description
1 polymer ?
#
loop_
_entity_poly.entity_id
_entity_poly.type
_entity_poly.pdbx_seq_one_letter_code
_entity_poly.pdbx_strand_id
1 'polypeptide(L)'
;MRSHQREVIGKLDLINIFQTIFSAIKTPSGLASFIFDVLIITVFLYKILEWTRETRAFQVLKGIGLLFLFSVLARLFNLWTIYWVLNSTLAGGSIFIILFILFTPEIRRMLGRIGSNRLSKLFDGADETDSRRLVMDLKRSILHLAKRRVGALLVFERRSGLGDIAATGISLNAEISGALIENIFEPNTPLHDGAVVVRGTTVVAASCLLPLSDDTKVARELGTRHRAALGVSSAADCVVIVVSEETGAISVAREGKLIRFLDEKALNDVLEGLLLRDDTGFVLPWKRKKKGAEA
;
A
#
# COMPACT_ATOMS: atom_id res chain seq x y z
N MET A 1 16.00 -19.82 -44.37
CA MET A 1 15.79 -18.59 -45.15
C MET A 1 15.05 -17.48 -44.42
N ARG A 2 14.00 -17.75 -43.64
CA ARG A 2 13.21 -16.69 -42.94
C ARG A 2 13.92 -16.02 -41.74
N SER A 3 14.89 -16.68 -41.11
CA SER A 3 15.66 -16.12 -39.98
C SER A 3 16.68 -15.07 -40.43
N HIS A 4 17.31 -15.30 -41.56
CA HIS A 4 18.33 -14.40 -42.11
C HIS A 4 17.71 -13.08 -42.62
N GLN A 5 16.49 -13.12 -43.15
CA GLN A 5 15.75 -11.90 -43.57
C GLN A 5 15.35 -11.02 -42.41
N ARG A 6 14.96 -11.59 -41.26
CA ARG A 6 14.60 -10.81 -40.05
C ARG A 6 15.82 -10.12 -39.41
N GLU A 7 16.98 -10.75 -39.48
CA GLU A 7 18.23 -10.17 -38.96
C GLU A 7 18.74 -9.01 -39.82
N VAL A 8 18.56 -9.11 -41.15
CA VAL A 8 18.91 -8.04 -42.11
C VAL A 8 17.96 -6.85 -41.97
N ILE A 9 16.66 -7.10 -41.80
CA ILE A 9 15.64 -6.04 -41.59
C ILE A 9 15.92 -5.29 -40.30
N GLY A 10 16.19 -5.99 -39.18
CA GLY A 10 16.50 -5.35 -37.90
C GLY A 10 17.81 -4.54 -37.90
N LYS A 11 18.81 -4.95 -38.67
CA LYS A 11 20.05 -4.17 -38.87
C LYS A 11 19.85 -2.92 -39.71
N LEU A 12 19.01 -3.02 -40.76
CA LEU A 12 18.66 -1.88 -41.60
C LEU A 12 17.86 -0.83 -40.84
N ASP A 13 16.94 -1.26 -40.01
CA ASP A 13 16.15 -0.35 -39.13
C ASP A 13 17.02 0.38 -38.13
N LEU A 14 17.97 -0.29 -37.48
CA LEU A 14 18.91 0.31 -36.55
C LEU A 14 19.85 1.33 -37.24
N ILE A 15 20.35 1.02 -38.42
CA ILE A 15 21.22 1.93 -39.20
C ILE A 15 20.42 3.17 -39.62
N ASN A 16 19.18 3.00 -40.05
CA ASN A 16 18.29 4.09 -40.43
C ASN A 16 17.94 4.97 -39.22
N ILE A 17 17.66 4.38 -38.06
CA ILE A 17 17.44 5.11 -36.83
C ILE A 17 18.68 5.90 -36.41
N PHE A 18 19.87 5.30 -36.47
CA PHE A 18 21.14 5.98 -36.18
C PHE A 18 21.41 7.13 -37.14
N GLN A 19 21.16 6.95 -38.42
CA GLN A 19 21.33 8.01 -39.42
C GLN A 19 20.32 9.13 -39.25
N THR A 20 19.07 8.82 -38.89
CA THR A 20 18.02 9.81 -38.59
C THR A 20 18.36 10.62 -37.36
N ILE A 21 18.81 10.00 -36.28
CA ILE A 21 19.28 10.67 -35.07
C ILE A 21 20.49 11.57 -35.37
N PHE A 22 21.45 11.06 -36.13
CA PHE A 22 22.67 11.80 -36.48
C PHE A 22 22.41 12.98 -37.41
N SER A 23 21.45 12.86 -38.32
CA SER A 23 21.02 13.97 -39.18
C SER A 23 20.19 15.03 -38.39
N ALA A 24 19.38 14.62 -37.45
CA ALA A 24 18.62 15.52 -36.57
C ALA A 24 19.55 16.35 -35.67
N ILE A 25 20.63 15.78 -35.17
CA ILE A 25 21.61 16.48 -34.32
C ILE A 25 22.39 17.57 -35.07
N LYS A 26 22.50 17.49 -36.41
CA LYS A 26 23.23 18.49 -37.22
C LYS A 26 22.52 19.84 -37.33
N THR A 27 21.25 19.90 -37.03
CA THR A 27 20.49 21.18 -37.03
C THR A 27 20.33 21.70 -35.60
N PRO A 28 20.46 23.04 -35.37
CA PRO A 28 20.30 23.59 -34.00
C PRO A 28 18.96 23.26 -33.34
N SER A 29 17.89 23.23 -34.15
CA SER A 29 16.54 22.84 -33.69
C SER A 29 16.44 21.37 -33.37
N GLY A 30 17.10 20.49 -34.16
CA GLY A 30 17.10 19.04 -33.91
C GLY A 30 17.94 18.66 -32.70
N LEU A 31 19.05 19.38 -32.44
CA LEU A 31 19.83 19.20 -31.21
C LEU A 31 19.03 19.56 -29.94
N ALA A 32 18.29 20.68 -29.99
CA ALA A 32 17.42 21.08 -28.90
C ALA A 32 16.31 20.06 -28.62
N SER A 33 15.65 19.54 -29.67
CA SER A 33 14.65 18.47 -29.55
C SER A 33 15.23 17.19 -28.96
N PHE A 34 16.41 16.77 -29.42
CA PHE A 34 17.08 15.57 -28.89
C PHE A 34 17.44 15.70 -27.39
N ILE A 35 17.99 16.86 -26.99
CA ILE A 35 18.31 17.13 -25.57
C ILE A 35 17.02 17.10 -24.75
N PHE A 36 15.93 17.66 -25.25
CA PHE A 36 14.63 17.69 -24.57
C PHE A 36 14.05 16.27 -24.40
N ASP A 37 14.11 15.43 -25.43
CA ASP A 37 13.68 14.03 -25.37
C ASP A 37 14.48 13.22 -24.36
N VAL A 38 15.83 13.34 -24.40
CA VAL A 38 16.70 12.67 -23.43
C VAL A 38 16.41 13.15 -22.01
N LEU A 39 16.17 14.44 -21.82
CA LEU A 39 15.85 15.01 -20.51
C LEU A 39 14.51 14.49 -19.99
N ILE A 40 13.48 14.47 -20.83
CA ILE A 40 12.15 13.92 -20.45
C ILE A 40 12.27 12.44 -20.05
N ILE A 41 12.94 11.63 -20.89
CA ILE A 41 13.13 10.21 -20.60
C ILE A 41 13.93 10.02 -19.31
N THR A 42 14.98 10.81 -19.10
CA THR A 42 15.80 10.74 -17.89
C THR A 42 15.01 11.10 -16.64
N VAL A 43 14.22 12.19 -16.68
CA VAL A 43 13.37 12.60 -15.55
C VAL A 43 12.27 11.55 -15.29
N PHE A 44 11.67 11.01 -16.35
CA PHE A 44 10.65 9.98 -16.25
C PHE A 44 11.20 8.70 -15.60
N LEU A 45 12.37 8.21 -16.07
CA LEU A 45 13.05 7.05 -15.51
C LEU A 45 13.49 7.30 -14.06
N TYR A 46 14.02 8.50 -13.77
CA TYR A 46 14.41 8.88 -12.42
C TYR A 46 13.21 8.85 -11.46
N LYS A 47 12.07 9.41 -11.86
CA LYS A 47 10.82 9.40 -11.09
C LYS A 47 10.28 8.00 -10.87
N ILE A 48 10.32 7.14 -11.87
CA ILE A 48 9.94 5.73 -11.75
C ILE A 48 10.85 5.02 -10.74
N LEU A 49 12.17 5.19 -10.86
CA LEU A 49 13.15 4.59 -9.96
C LEU A 49 13.01 5.11 -8.52
N GLU A 50 12.77 6.39 -8.34
CA GLU A 50 12.54 7.01 -7.03
C GLU A 50 11.27 6.43 -6.38
N TRP A 51 10.18 6.32 -7.15
CA TRP A 51 8.90 5.78 -6.66
C TRP A 51 8.98 4.28 -6.33
N THR A 52 9.85 3.56 -7.03
CA THR A 52 9.97 2.09 -6.89
C THR A 52 10.96 1.67 -5.79
N ARG A 53 11.75 2.61 -5.24
CA ARG A 53 12.85 2.30 -4.29
C ARG A 53 12.43 1.54 -3.04
N GLU A 54 11.21 1.73 -2.57
CA GLU A 54 10.69 1.11 -1.35
C GLU A 54 9.84 -0.14 -1.61
N THR A 55 9.75 -0.60 -2.87
CA THR A 55 8.88 -1.72 -3.25
C THR A 55 9.66 -2.98 -3.63
N ARG A 56 9.01 -4.15 -3.49
CA ARG A 56 9.55 -5.43 -3.98
C ARG A 56 9.86 -5.40 -5.49
N ALA A 57 9.17 -4.57 -6.25
CA ALA A 57 9.41 -4.34 -7.67
C ALA A 57 10.84 -3.85 -7.97
N PHE A 58 11.44 -3.07 -7.08
CA PHE A 58 12.82 -2.60 -7.26
C PHE A 58 13.86 -3.72 -7.18
N GLN A 59 13.64 -4.72 -6.33
CA GLN A 59 14.52 -5.90 -6.24
C GLN A 59 14.50 -6.70 -7.54
N VAL A 60 13.31 -6.84 -8.14
CA VAL A 60 13.14 -7.52 -9.44
C VAL A 60 13.80 -6.74 -10.56
N LEU A 61 13.63 -5.43 -10.60
CA LEU A 61 14.25 -4.57 -11.60
C LEU A 61 15.79 -4.63 -11.53
N LYS A 62 16.36 -4.69 -10.32
CA LYS A 62 17.79 -4.95 -10.13
C LYS A 62 18.22 -6.30 -10.68
N GLY A 63 17.42 -7.36 -10.46
CA GLY A 63 17.69 -8.70 -10.99
C GLY A 63 17.70 -8.73 -12.52
N ILE A 64 16.74 -8.08 -13.16
CA ILE A 64 16.67 -7.95 -14.63
C ILE A 64 17.87 -7.15 -15.15
N GLY A 65 18.21 -6.03 -14.50
CA GLY A 65 19.38 -5.21 -14.85
C GLY A 65 20.69 -6.00 -14.75
N LEU A 66 20.81 -6.84 -13.72
CA LEU A 66 21.97 -7.73 -13.55
C LEU A 66 22.04 -8.78 -14.68
N LEU A 67 20.93 -9.41 -15.05
CA LEU A 67 20.87 -10.36 -16.17
C LEU A 67 21.25 -9.68 -17.50
N PHE A 68 20.78 -8.46 -17.72
CA PHE A 68 21.16 -7.68 -18.89
C PHE A 68 22.66 -7.37 -18.92
N LEU A 69 23.23 -6.95 -17.78
CA LEU A 69 24.67 -6.71 -17.63
C LEU A 69 25.47 -7.98 -17.93
N PHE A 70 25.03 -9.13 -17.39
CA PHE A 70 25.66 -10.43 -17.68
C PHE A 70 25.59 -10.80 -19.16
N SER A 71 24.48 -10.49 -19.85
CA SER A 71 24.35 -10.72 -21.29
C SER A 71 25.34 -9.89 -22.10
N VAL A 72 25.55 -8.61 -21.71
CA VAL A 72 26.54 -7.74 -22.35
C VAL A 72 27.97 -8.25 -22.12
N LEU A 73 28.29 -8.66 -20.89
CA LEU A 73 29.61 -9.22 -20.56
C LEU A 73 29.86 -10.52 -21.31
N ALA A 74 28.87 -11.43 -21.37
CA ALA A 74 28.98 -12.68 -22.14
C ALA A 74 29.29 -12.43 -23.61
N ARG A 75 28.72 -11.38 -24.20
CA ARG A 75 29.00 -10.96 -25.57
C ARG A 75 30.42 -10.41 -25.73
N LEU A 76 30.91 -9.61 -24.77
CA LEU A 76 32.28 -9.05 -24.78
C LEU A 76 33.33 -10.14 -24.67
N PHE A 77 33.09 -11.18 -23.87
CA PHE A 77 34.01 -12.31 -23.67
C PHE A 77 33.81 -13.44 -24.71
N ASN A 78 32.98 -13.22 -25.75
CA ASN A 78 32.66 -14.21 -26.81
C ASN A 78 32.12 -15.54 -26.24
N LEU A 79 31.44 -15.51 -25.13
CA LEU A 79 30.81 -16.68 -24.48
C LEU A 79 29.48 -16.97 -25.20
N TRP A 80 29.54 -17.54 -26.40
CA TRP A 80 28.40 -17.72 -27.30
C TRP A 80 27.21 -18.46 -26.68
N THR A 81 27.47 -19.55 -25.99
CA THR A 81 26.40 -20.37 -25.38
C THR A 81 25.66 -19.60 -24.29
N ILE A 82 26.38 -18.91 -23.40
CA ILE A 82 25.80 -18.13 -22.30
C ILE A 82 25.03 -16.93 -22.87
N TYR A 83 25.60 -16.22 -23.84
CA TYR A 83 24.94 -15.13 -24.54
C TYR A 83 23.64 -15.59 -25.20
N TRP A 84 23.66 -16.74 -25.92
CA TRP A 84 22.49 -17.27 -26.61
C TRP A 84 21.36 -17.62 -25.62
N VAL A 85 21.66 -18.29 -24.51
CA VAL A 85 20.68 -18.64 -23.46
C VAL A 85 20.08 -17.38 -22.83
N LEU A 86 20.91 -16.44 -22.39
CA LEU A 86 20.46 -15.18 -21.79
C LEU A 86 19.64 -14.35 -22.76
N ASN A 87 20.11 -14.17 -23.98
CA ASN A 87 19.41 -13.39 -25.01
C ASN A 87 18.09 -14.05 -25.43
N SER A 88 18.04 -15.36 -25.55
CA SER A 88 16.81 -16.12 -25.84
C SER A 88 15.77 -15.95 -24.72
N THR A 89 16.21 -15.94 -23.47
CA THR A 89 15.34 -15.73 -22.30
C THR A 89 14.83 -14.27 -22.24
N LEU A 90 15.71 -13.30 -22.51
CA LEU A 90 15.36 -11.88 -22.47
C LEU A 90 14.51 -11.45 -23.67
N ALA A 91 14.83 -11.94 -24.88
CA ALA A 91 14.15 -11.56 -26.12
C ALA A 91 12.91 -12.42 -26.43
N GLY A 92 12.81 -13.63 -25.87
CA GLY A 92 11.80 -14.63 -26.21
C GLY A 92 10.39 -14.42 -25.62
N GLY A 93 10.09 -13.24 -25.09
CA GLY A 93 8.77 -12.98 -24.48
C GLY A 93 8.59 -13.58 -23.07
N SER A 94 9.44 -14.53 -22.67
CA SER A 94 9.39 -15.17 -21.34
C SER A 94 9.53 -14.16 -20.21
N ILE A 95 10.32 -13.10 -20.41
CA ILE A 95 10.50 -12.03 -19.42
C ILE A 95 9.20 -11.26 -19.17
N PHE A 96 8.35 -11.07 -20.19
CA PHE A 96 7.05 -10.43 -20.02
C PHE A 96 6.10 -11.29 -19.20
N ILE A 97 6.15 -12.62 -19.37
CA ILE A 97 5.34 -13.57 -18.60
C ILE A 97 5.80 -13.54 -17.12
N ILE A 98 7.11 -13.59 -16.87
CA ILE A 98 7.68 -13.51 -15.52
C ILE A 98 7.32 -12.18 -14.87
N LEU A 99 7.48 -11.05 -15.58
CA LEU A 99 7.07 -9.72 -15.12
C LEU A 99 5.57 -9.67 -14.81
N PHE A 100 4.73 -10.19 -15.70
CA PHE A 100 3.28 -10.21 -15.50
C PHE A 100 2.89 -11.00 -14.24
N ILE A 101 3.46 -12.21 -14.04
CA ILE A 101 3.21 -13.02 -12.85
C ILE A 101 3.68 -12.28 -11.59
N LEU A 102 4.85 -11.65 -11.63
CA LEU A 102 5.44 -10.94 -10.50
C LEU A 102 4.66 -9.68 -10.13
N PHE A 103 4.12 -8.96 -11.13
CA PHE A 103 3.31 -7.75 -10.91
C PHE A 103 1.80 -8.03 -10.76
N THR A 104 1.37 -9.31 -10.88
CA THR A 104 -0.05 -9.69 -10.67
C THR A 104 -0.63 -9.14 -9.36
N PRO A 105 0.05 -9.26 -8.18
CA PRO A 105 -0.49 -8.72 -6.92
C PRO A 105 -0.62 -7.19 -6.95
N GLU A 106 0.31 -6.48 -7.57
CA GLU A 106 0.28 -5.02 -7.70
C GLU A 106 -0.86 -4.58 -8.64
N ILE A 107 -1.01 -5.24 -9.78
CA ILE A 107 -2.10 -5.00 -10.74
C ILE A 107 -3.46 -5.29 -10.08
N ARG A 108 -3.58 -6.40 -9.34
CA ARG A 108 -4.81 -6.74 -8.60
C ARG A 108 -5.16 -5.66 -7.57
N ARG A 109 -4.18 -5.16 -6.81
CA ARG A 109 -4.37 -4.06 -5.85
C ARG A 109 -4.78 -2.76 -6.54
N MET A 110 -4.19 -2.43 -7.70
CA MET A 110 -4.55 -1.24 -8.47
C MET A 110 -5.96 -1.33 -9.04
N LEU A 111 -6.32 -2.47 -9.64
CA LEU A 111 -7.66 -2.70 -10.18
C LEU A 111 -8.73 -2.73 -9.08
N GLY A 112 -8.42 -3.32 -7.92
CA GLY A 112 -9.29 -3.28 -6.74
C GLY A 112 -9.57 -1.85 -6.25
N ARG A 113 -8.57 -0.95 -6.33
CA ARG A 113 -8.74 0.48 -5.99
C ARG A 113 -9.64 1.23 -6.97
N ILE A 114 -9.62 0.87 -8.25
CA ILE A 114 -10.44 1.52 -9.29
C ILE A 114 -11.90 1.08 -9.17
N GLY A 115 -12.14 -0.21 -8.82
CA GLY A 115 -13.48 -0.77 -8.73
C GLY A 115 -14.25 -0.43 -7.46
N SER A 116 -13.56 -0.28 -6.31
CA SER A 116 -14.23 -0.14 -5.01
C SER A 116 -14.66 1.29 -4.65
N ASN A 117 -14.02 2.33 -5.19
CA ASN A 117 -14.17 3.69 -4.67
C ASN A 117 -15.21 4.59 -5.36
N ARG A 118 -15.80 4.19 -6.48
CA ARG A 118 -16.77 5.05 -7.19
C ARG A 118 -18.20 4.56 -7.22
N LEU A 119 -18.41 3.27 -7.08
CA LEU A 119 -19.76 2.71 -7.18
C LEU A 119 -20.49 2.68 -5.83
N SER A 120 -19.80 2.42 -4.70
CA SER A 120 -20.47 2.42 -3.39
C SER A 120 -20.95 3.81 -2.96
N LYS A 121 -20.20 4.87 -3.30
CA LYS A 121 -20.57 6.27 -2.97
C LYS A 121 -21.80 6.81 -3.74
N LEU A 122 -22.22 6.17 -4.82
CA LEU A 122 -23.43 6.53 -5.56
C LEU A 122 -24.70 5.90 -4.97
N PHE A 123 -24.55 4.92 -4.09
CA PHE A 123 -25.66 4.18 -3.49
C PHE A 123 -25.79 4.37 -1.96
N ASP A 124 -24.74 4.81 -1.28
CA ASP A 124 -24.75 5.13 0.16
C ASP A 124 -25.05 6.62 0.36
N GLY A 125 -26.32 6.97 0.23
CA GLY A 125 -26.88 8.18 0.81
C GLY A 125 -27.04 8.03 2.32
N ALA A 126 -25.96 7.65 3.04
CA ALA A 126 -26.00 7.64 4.49
C ALA A 126 -26.22 9.08 4.99
N ASP A 127 -27.35 9.30 5.66
CA ASP A 127 -27.72 10.59 6.22
C ASP A 127 -26.62 11.02 7.20
N GLU A 128 -26.10 12.23 7.07
CA GLU A 128 -25.00 12.76 7.93
C GLU A 128 -25.34 12.62 9.41
N THR A 129 -26.62 12.60 9.73
CA THR A 129 -27.18 12.38 11.07
C THR A 129 -26.91 10.98 11.60
N ASP A 130 -27.05 9.93 10.78
CA ASP A 130 -26.83 8.55 11.18
C ASP A 130 -25.34 8.25 11.36
N SER A 131 -24.49 8.81 10.49
CA SER A 131 -23.04 8.70 10.63
C SER A 131 -22.51 9.37 11.91
N ARG A 132 -23.08 10.52 12.31
CA ARG A 132 -22.74 11.17 13.60
C ARG A 132 -23.19 10.35 14.81
N ARG A 133 -24.36 9.70 14.75
CA ARG A 133 -24.82 8.79 15.79
C ARG A 133 -23.88 7.61 15.94
N LEU A 134 -23.44 7.02 14.83
CA LEU A 134 -22.48 5.92 14.81
C LEU A 134 -21.14 6.32 15.45
N VAL A 135 -20.60 7.52 15.14
CA VAL A 135 -19.38 8.05 15.77
C VAL A 135 -19.55 8.10 17.29
N MET A 136 -20.68 8.65 17.78
CA MET A 136 -20.94 8.75 19.23
C MET A 136 -21.08 7.37 19.88
N ASP A 137 -21.73 6.43 19.21
CA ASP A 137 -21.93 5.07 19.71
C ASP A 137 -20.60 4.32 19.81
N LEU A 138 -19.79 4.34 18.75
CA LEU A 138 -18.46 3.73 18.77
C LEU A 138 -17.50 4.38 19.77
N LYS A 139 -17.54 5.70 19.89
CA LYS A 139 -16.75 6.41 20.90
C LYS A 139 -17.10 5.92 22.30
N ARG A 140 -18.41 5.83 22.63
CA ARG A 140 -18.89 5.34 23.93
C ARG A 140 -18.38 3.92 24.20
N SER A 141 -18.49 3.02 23.24
CA SER A 141 -18.06 1.63 23.38
C SER A 141 -16.55 1.51 23.55
N ILE A 142 -15.74 2.23 22.78
CA ILE A 142 -14.29 2.22 22.94
C ILE A 142 -13.88 2.76 24.32
N LEU A 143 -14.51 3.84 24.80
CA LEU A 143 -14.27 4.36 26.13
C LEU A 143 -14.72 3.38 27.23
N HIS A 144 -15.82 2.64 27.03
CA HIS A 144 -16.27 1.60 27.94
C HIS A 144 -15.28 0.44 28.01
N LEU A 145 -14.80 -0.07 26.87
CA LEU A 145 -13.75 -1.09 26.83
C LEU A 145 -12.47 -0.61 27.53
N ALA A 146 -12.06 0.64 27.29
CA ALA A 146 -10.91 1.26 27.94
C ALA A 146 -11.06 1.32 29.48
N LYS A 147 -12.23 1.75 29.98
CA LYS A 147 -12.53 1.81 31.41
C LYS A 147 -12.52 0.42 32.08
N ARG A 148 -13.00 -0.60 31.36
CA ARG A 148 -12.99 -2.01 31.83
C ARG A 148 -11.61 -2.67 31.63
N ARG A 149 -10.66 -2.02 30.95
CA ARG A 149 -9.36 -2.58 30.54
C ARG A 149 -9.52 -3.84 29.69
N VAL A 150 -10.48 -3.82 28.81
CA VAL A 150 -10.67 -4.88 27.81
C VAL A 150 -9.86 -4.53 26.59
N GLY A 151 -8.93 -5.42 26.22
CA GLY A 151 -8.08 -5.23 25.05
C GLY A 151 -8.88 -5.27 23.76
N ALA A 152 -8.73 -4.26 22.90
CA ALA A 152 -9.42 -4.20 21.62
C ALA A 152 -8.46 -3.74 20.51
N LEU A 153 -8.70 -4.24 19.29
CA LEU A 153 -7.89 -3.95 18.10
C LEU A 153 -8.82 -3.80 16.90
N LEU A 154 -9.15 -2.54 16.56
CA LEU A 154 -10.04 -2.20 15.45
C LEU A 154 -9.23 -1.64 14.28
N VAL A 155 -9.32 -2.28 13.12
CA VAL A 155 -8.62 -1.90 11.90
C VAL A 155 -9.62 -1.36 10.89
N PHE A 156 -9.56 -0.06 10.65
CA PHE A 156 -10.39 0.62 9.66
C PHE A 156 -9.67 0.63 8.30
N GLU A 157 -10.23 -0.10 7.36
CA GLU A 157 -9.74 -0.15 5.97
C GLU A 157 -9.94 1.22 5.31
N ARG A 158 -8.92 1.66 4.56
CA ARG A 158 -9.00 2.88 3.77
C ARG A 158 -8.88 2.58 2.28
N ARG A 159 -7.79 3.02 1.63
CA ARG A 159 -7.60 2.84 0.19
C ARG A 159 -7.07 1.47 -0.19
N SER A 160 -6.37 0.81 0.72
CA SER A 160 -5.83 -0.53 0.48
C SER A 160 -6.78 -1.57 1.04
N GLY A 161 -7.28 -2.47 0.20
CA GLY A 161 -8.12 -3.58 0.65
C GLY A 161 -7.36 -4.49 1.63
N LEU A 162 -8.01 -4.84 2.73
CA LEU A 162 -7.49 -5.77 3.75
C LEU A 162 -8.09 -7.17 3.59
N GLY A 163 -8.48 -7.55 2.37
CA GLY A 163 -9.12 -8.83 2.10
C GLY A 163 -8.31 -10.04 2.56
N ASP A 164 -6.98 -10.01 2.36
CA ASP A 164 -6.08 -11.09 2.78
C ASP A 164 -6.04 -11.24 4.32
N ILE A 165 -6.13 -10.13 5.05
CA ILE A 165 -6.20 -10.12 6.52
C ILE A 165 -7.58 -10.58 6.99
N ALA A 166 -8.64 -10.07 6.40
CA ALA A 166 -10.02 -10.47 6.73
C ALA A 166 -10.27 -11.96 6.51
N ALA A 167 -9.61 -12.55 5.49
CA ALA A 167 -9.70 -14.00 5.21
C ALA A 167 -9.06 -14.89 6.30
N THR A 168 -8.20 -14.34 7.17
CA THR A 168 -7.62 -15.09 8.30
C THR A 168 -8.55 -15.20 9.49
N GLY A 169 -9.58 -14.37 9.55
CA GLY A 169 -10.53 -14.30 10.65
C GLY A 169 -11.88 -14.95 10.35
N ILE A 170 -12.83 -14.71 11.24
CA ILE A 170 -14.21 -15.16 11.12
C ILE A 170 -15.02 -14.07 10.43
N SER A 171 -15.58 -14.39 9.25
CA SER A 171 -16.41 -13.46 8.48
C SER A 171 -17.71 -13.15 9.21
N LEU A 172 -18.02 -11.87 9.40
CA LEU A 172 -19.25 -11.40 10.04
C LEU A 172 -20.17 -10.69 9.07
N ASN A 173 -19.63 -9.77 8.25
CA ASN A 173 -20.38 -8.94 7.30
C ASN A 173 -21.60 -8.26 7.95
N ALA A 174 -21.40 -7.71 9.14
CA ALA A 174 -22.43 -7.09 9.96
C ALA A 174 -22.27 -5.57 9.98
N GLU A 175 -23.36 -4.84 10.13
CA GLU A 175 -23.34 -3.41 10.35
C GLU A 175 -22.63 -3.09 11.68
N ILE A 176 -21.70 -2.12 11.65
CA ILE A 176 -20.93 -1.75 12.84
C ILE A 176 -21.82 -1.01 13.84
N SER A 177 -21.75 -1.43 15.09
CA SER A 177 -22.38 -0.73 16.21
C SER A 177 -21.54 -0.87 17.46
N GLY A 178 -21.74 0.03 18.42
CA GLY A 178 -21.04 -0.02 19.68
C GLY A 178 -21.28 -1.33 20.44
N ALA A 179 -22.52 -1.80 20.47
CA ALA A 179 -22.89 -3.06 21.11
C ALA A 179 -22.20 -4.27 20.45
N LEU A 180 -22.08 -4.29 19.11
CA LEU A 180 -21.37 -5.34 18.39
C LEU A 180 -19.88 -5.35 18.76
N ILE A 181 -19.24 -4.18 18.79
CA ILE A 181 -17.81 -4.05 19.13
C ILE A 181 -17.55 -4.50 20.58
N GLU A 182 -18.39 -4.12 21.53
CA GLU A 182 -18.28 -4.58 22.92
C GLU A 182 -18.41 -6.10 23.03
N ASN A 183 -19.38 -6.70 22.34
CA ASN A 183 -19.57 -8.15 22.36
C ASN A 183 -18.44 -8.92 21.68
N ILE A 184 -17.87 -8.40 20.60
CA ILE A 184 -16.73 -9.04 19.93
C ILE A 184 -15.53 -9.12 20.87
N PHE A 185 -15.22 -8.02 21.58
CA PHE A 185 -14.05 -7.97 22.46
C PHE A 185 -14.32 -8.44 23.90
N GLU A 186 -15.53 -8.93 24.20
CA GLU A 186 -15.79 -9.51 25.51
C GLU A 186 -14.84 -10.68 25.77
N PRO A 187 -14.08 -10.66 26.88
CA PRO A 187 -13.09 -11.70 27.19
C PRO A 187 -13.69 -13.11 27.22
N ASN A 188 -12.89 -14.08 26.81
CA ASN A 188 -13.25 -15.50 26.75
C ASN A 188 -14.36 -15.86 25.75
N THR A 189 -14.67 -14.98 24.79
CA THR A 189 -15.55 -15.29 23.65
C THR A 189 -14.72 -15.73 22.43
N PRO A 190 -15.31 -16.46 21.46
CA PRO A 190 -14.55 -16.93 20.27
C PRO A 190 -14.00 -15.81 19.36
N LEU A 191 -14.52 -14.59 19.45
CA LEU A 191 -14.18 -13.48 18.56
C LEU A 191 -13.18 -12.48 19.15
N HIS A 192 -12.86 -12.56 20.46
CA HIS A 192 -12.13 -11.51 21.15
C HIS A 192 -10.61 -11.50 20.85
N ASP A 193 -10.05 -12.64 20.47
CA ASP A 193 -8.61 -12.74 20.19
C ASP A 193 -8.33 -12.43 18.73
N GLY A 194 -7.55 -11.38 18.50
CA GLY A 194 -7.23 -10.87 17.19
C GLY A 194 -7.81 -9.48 16.89
N ALA A 195 -7.87 -9.14 15.63
CA ALA A 195 -8.35 -7.84 15.15
C ALA A 195 -9.75 -7.91 14.54
N VAL A 196 -10.47 -6.82 14.66
CA VAL A 196 -11.70 -6.56 13.89
C VAL A 196 -11.36 -5.71 12.67
N VAL A 197 -11.73 -6.18 11.49
CA VAL A 197 -11.57 -5.43 10.24
C VAL A 197 -12.88 -4.76 9.87
N VAL A 198 -12.82 -3.44 9.74
CA VAL A 198 -13.97 -2.58 9.41
C VAL A 198 -13.75 -1.94 8.05
N ARG A 199 -14.77 -2.03 7.19
CA ARG A 199 -14.82 -1.38 5.87
C ARG A 199 -16.04 -0.46 5.80
N GLY A 200 -15.79 0.86 5.78
CA GLY A 200 -16.88 1.84 5.88
C GLY A 200 -17.67 1.65 7.18
N THR A 201 -18.95 1.29 7.06
CA THR A 201 -19.84 1.00 8.19
C THR A 201 -20.07 -0.48 8.45
N THR A 202 -19.25 -1.36 7.85
CA THR A 202 -19.41 -2.82 7.95
C THR A 202 -18.22 -3.46 8.68
N VAL A 203 -18.50 -4.27 9.68
CA VAL A 203 -17.54 -5.21 10.27
C VAL A 203 -17.43 -6.40 9.34
N VAL A 204 -16.31 -6.48 8.60
CA VAL A 204 -16.07 -7.55 7.61
C VAL A 204 -15.77 -8.87 8.29
N ALA A 205 -14.84 -8.86 9.25
CA ALA A 205 -14.38 -10.04 9.97
C ALA A 205 -13.85 -9.66 11.37
N ALA A 206 -13.88 -10.63 12.26
CA ALA A 206 -13.27 -10.54 13.61
C ALA A 206 -12.27 -11.67 13.81
N SER A 207 -11.50 -11.62 14.90
CA SER A 207 -10.42 -12.60 15.19
C SER A 207 -9.39 -12.70 14.05
N CYS A 208 -9.10 -11.58 13.37
CA CYS A 208 -8.15 -11.54 12.27
C CYS A 208 -6.71 -11.48 12.77
N LEU A 209 -5.82 -12.23 12.12
CA LEU A 209 -4.38 -12.23 12.40
C LEU A 209 -3.70 -11.07 11.68
N LEU A 210 -2.94 -10.27 12.41
CA LEU A 210 -2.18 -9.15 11.87
C LEU A 210 -0.67 -9.44 11.89
N PRO A 211 0.09 -8.89 10.92
CA PRO A 211 1.55 -8.93 10.97
C PRO A 211 2.04 -8.12 12.16
N LEU A 212 2.98 -8.66 12.92
CA LEU A 212 3.62 -7.95 14.02
C LEU A 212 4.77 -7.09 13.49
N SER A 213 4.97 -5.93 14.10
CA SER A 213 6.15 -5.11 13.84
C SER A 213 7.41 -5.77 14.46
N ASP A 214 8.48 -5.87 13.69
CA ASP A 214 9.77 -6.43 14.13
C ASP A 214 10.69 -5.38 14.79
N ASP A 215 10.24 -4.14 15.00
CA ASP A 215 11.05 -3.11 15.64
C ASP A 215 11.30 -3.47 17.11
N THR A 216 12.55 -3.83 17.39
CA THR A 216 13.00 -4.28 18.72
C THR A 216 12.90 -3.20 19.81
N LYS A 217 12.92 -1.91 19.44
CA LYS A 217 12.72 -0.81 20.39
C LYS A 217 11.28 -0.74 20.88
N VAL A 218 10.35 -1.01 19.98
CA VAL A 218 8.91 -1.04 20.24
C VAL A 218 8.50 -2.31 21.00
N ALA A 219 9.19 -3.43 20.73
CA ALA A 219 8.85 -4.74 21.30
C ALA A 219 8.99 -4.84 22.82
N ARG A 220 9.81 -3.98 23.45
CA ARG A 220 10.07 -4.03 24.90
C ARG A 220 9.04 -3.27 25.74
N GLU A 221 8.33 -2.32 25.14
CA GLU A 221 7.45 -1.40 25.87
C GLU A 221 5.97 -1.58 25.54
N LEU A 222 5.65 -2.34 24.49
CA LEU A 222 4.29 -2.45 23.97
C LEU A 222 3.82 -3.90 23.91
N GLY A 223 2.59 -4.14 24.31
CA GLY A 223 1.91 -5.42 24.18
C GLY A 223 1.67 -5.83 22.73
N THR A 224 1.26 -7.08 22.53
CA THR A 224 1.09 -7.71 21.20
C THR A 224 0.13 -6.95 20.30
N ARG A 225 -0.99 -6.40 20.83
CA ARG A 225 -1.97 -5.61 20.06
C ARG A 225 -1.38 -4.31 19.49
N HIS A 226 -0.53 -3.62 20.24
CA HIS A 226 0.14 -2.42 19.75
C HIS A 226 1.17 -2.74 18.64
N ARG A 227 1.91 -3.85 18.80
CA ARG A 227 2.85 -4.31 17.77
C ARG A 227 2.14 -4.73 16.49
N ALA A 228 0.99 -5.38 16.62
CA ALA A 228 0.12 -5.73 15.50
C ALA A 228 -0.42 -4.48 14.79
N ALA A 229 -0.86 -3.48 15.55
CA ALA A 229 -1.32 -2.20 15.00
C ALA A 229 -0.23 -1.48 14.19
N LEU A 230 1.01 -1.43 14.71
CA LEU A 230 2.15 -0.88 14.00
C LEU A 230 2.49 -1.68 12.73
N GLY A 231 2.52 -3.01 12.83
CA GLY A 231 2.82 -3.89 11.70
C GLY A 231 1.85 -3.69 10.53
N VAL A 232 0.55 -3.77 10.79
CA VAL A 232 -0.46 -3.62 9.73
C VAL A 232 -0.50 -2.19 9.18
N SER A 233 -0.36 -1.15 10.03
CA SER A 233 -0.40 0.24 9.59
C SER A 233 0.83 0.67 8.78
N SER A 234 1.95 -0.04 8.88
CA SER A 234 3.12 0.15 8.02
C SER A 234 2.99 -0.59 6.68
N ALA A 235 2.27 -1.72 6.67
CA ALA A 235 2.13 -2.57 5.49
C ALA A 235 0.94 -2.17 4.59
N ALA A 236 -0.09 -1.52 5.14
CA ALA A 236 -1.32 -1.18 4.43
C ALA A 236 -1.82 0.23 4.81
N ASP A 237 -2.58 0.85 3.89
CA ASP A 237 -3.26 2.13 4.19
C ASP A 237 -4.51 1.85 5.03
N CYS A 238 -4.32 1.84 6.34
CA CYS A 238 -5.38 1.65 7.33
C CYS A 238 -5.14 2.54 8.55
N VAL A 239 -6.17 2.71 9.36
CA VAL A 239 -6.09 3.33 10.68
C VAL A 239 -6.48 2.29 11.70
N VAL A 240 -5.68 2.14 12.75
CA VAL A 240 -5.90 1.13 13.78
C VAL A 240 -6.11 1.80 15.13
N ILE A 241 -7.22 1.50 15.77
CA ILE A 241 -7.50 1.91 17.14
C ILE A 241 -7.21 0.73 18.06
N VAL A 242 -6.42 0.97 19.10
CA VAL A 242 -6.01 -0.04 20.09
C VAL A 242 -6.45 0.38 21.47
N VAL A 243 -7.06 -0.53 22.21
CA VAL A 243 -7.29 -0.40 23.65
C VAL A 243 -6.36 -1.36 24.37
N SER A 244 -5.57 -0.85 25.31
CA SER A 244 -4.65 -1.66 26.11
C SER A 244 -5.40 -2.42 27.22
N GLU A 245 -5.20 -3.72 27.30
CA GLU A 245 -5.75 -4.54 28.39
C GLU A 245 -5.04 -4.31 29.73
N GLU A 246 -3.79 -3.84 29.70
CA GLU A 246 -3.01 -3.58 30.91
C GLU A 246 -3.38 -2.22 31.54
N THR A 247 -3.45 -1.19 30.71
CA THR A 247 -3.58 0.21 31.18
C THR A 247 -4.94 0.84 30.91
N GLY A 248 -5.72 0.30 29.97
CA GLY A 248 -6.93 0.93 29.44
C GLY A 248 -6.61 2.11 28.50
N ALA A 249 -5.34 2.37 28.19
CA ALA A 249 -4.96 3.48 27.31
C ALA A 249 -5.43 3.22 25.88
N ILE A 250 -6.00 4.26 25.27
CA ILE A 250 -6.41 4.24 23.86
C ILE A 250 -5.25 4.78 23.03
N SER A 251 -4.93 4.07 21.95
CA SER A 251 -3.86 4.42 21.02
C SER A 251 -4.37 4.34 19.58
N VAL A 252 -3.75 5.10 18.67
CA VAL A 252 -4.02 5.05 17.23
C VAL A 252 -2.74 4.82 16.47
N ALA A 253 -2.74 3.83 15.56
CA ALA A 253 -1.64 3.58 14.65
C ALA A 253 -2.05 3.94 13.22
N ARG A 254 -1.13 4.60 12.49
CA ARG A 254 -1.25 4.91 11.06
C ARG A 254 0.13 5.12 10.45
N GLU A 255 0.33 4.64 9.23
CA GLU A 255 1.59 4.82 8.48
C GLU A 255 2.82 4.36 9.31
N GLY A 256 2.69 3.27 10.10
CA GLY A 256 3.75 2.76 10.97
C GLY A 256 4.07 3.64 12.19
N LYS A 257 3.24 4.63 12.51
CA LYS A 257 3.40 5.52 13.67
C LYS A 257 2.27 5.29 14.66
N LEU A 258 2.63 5.26 15.95
CA LEU A 258 1.70 5.07 17.06
C LEU A 258 1.58 6.33 17.89
N ILE A 259 0.35 6.75 18.17
CA ILE A 259 0.04 7.78 19.17
C ILE A 259 -0.67 7.10 20.31
N ARG A 260 -0.16 7.30 21.50
CA ARG A 260 -0.67 6.72 22.73
C ARG A 260 -1.40 7.75 23.56
N PHE A 261 -2.25 7.27 24.47
CA PHE A 261 -2.98 8.08 25.46
C PHE A 261 -3.89 9.13 24.80
N LEU A 262 -4.70 8.68 23.83
CA LEU A 262 -5.73 9.55 23.27
C LEU A 262 -6.77 9.91 24.33
N ASP A 263 -7.05 11.20 24.41
CA ASP A 263 -8.19 11.69 25.18
C ASP A 263 -9.50 11.50 24.38
N GLU A 264 -10.61 11.72 25.04
CA GLU A 264 -11.95 11.55 24.45
C GLU A 264 -12.16 12.44 23.21
N LYS A 265 -11.58 13.65 23.21
CA LYS A 265 -11.67 14.58 22.08
C LYS A 265 -10.87 14.10 20.88
N ALA A 266 -9.63 13.66 21.10
CA ALA A 266 -8.79 13.12 20.03
C ALA A 266 -9.38 11.83 19.44
N LEU A 267 -9.96 10.97 20.27
CA LEU A 267 -10.68 9.78 19.79
C LEU A 267 -11.87 10.17 18.91
N ASN A 268 -12.66 11.17 19.33
CA ASN A 268 -13.79 11.67 18.54
C ASN A 268 -13.32 12.21 17.18
N ASP A 269 -12.26 13.04 17.17
CA ASP A 269 -11.70 13.60 15.93
C ASP A 269 -11.20 12.49 14.96
N VAL A 270 -10.65 11.40 15.51
CA VAL A 270 -10.24 10.23 14.72
C VAL A 270 -11.44 9.50 14.12
N LEU A 271 -12.47 9.22 14.91
CA LEU A 271 -13.67 8.51 14.45
C LEU A 271 -14.46 9.35 13.42
N GLU A 272 -14.59 10.66 13.64
CA GLU A 272 -15.19 11.56 12.66
C GLU A 272 -14.40 11.58 11.35
N GLY A 273 -13.07 11.59 11.43
CA GLY A 273 -12.21 11.53 10.27
C GLY A 273 -12.31 10.21 9.49
N LEU A 274 -12.66 9.11 10.17
CA LEU A 274 -12.82 7.79 9.56
C LEU A 274 -14.19 7.58 8.92
N LEU A 275 -15.25 8.09 9.54
CA LEU A 275 -16.63 7.77 9.20
C LEU A 275 -17.37 8.90 8.47
N LEU A 276 -17.00 10.18 8.71
CA LEU A 276 -17.71 11.34 8.17
C LEU A 276 -16.95 12.04 7.04
N ARG A 277 -15.62 11.93 6.98
CA ARG A 277 -14.82 12.72 6.02
C ARG A 277 -14.31 11.87 4.88
N ASP A 278 -14.37 12.43 3.69
CA ASP A 278 -13.70 11.87 2.53
C ASP A 278 -12.19 11.81 2.74
N ASP A 279 -11.56 10.80 2.17
CA ASP A 279 -10.13 10.43 2.29
C ASP A 279 -9.11 11.55 2.16
N THR A 280 -9.49 12.69 1.58
CA THR A 280 -8.58 13.82 1.31
C THR A 280 -8.41 14.78 2.48
N GLY A 281 -9.30 14.74 3.50
CA GLY A 281 -9.36 15.71 4.60
C GLY A 281 -8.92 15.23 5.98
N PHE A 282 -8.60 13.93 6.15
CA PHE A 282 -8.21 13.41 7.46
C PHE A 282 -6.78 13.81 7.82
N VAL A 283 -6.66 14.87 8.64
CA VAL A 283 -5.39 15.33 9.20
C VAL A 283 -5.33 14.86 10.65
N LEU A 284 -4.38 13.98 10.94
CA LEU A 284 -4.12 13.50 12.29
C LEU A 284 -3.81 14.68 13.24
N PRO A 285 -4.21 14.62 14.53
CA PRO A 285 -4.08 15.72 15.48
C PRO A 285 -2.68 16.34 15.56
N TRP A 286 -1.63 15.57 15.33
CA TRP A 286 -0.24 16.08 15.37
C TRP A 286 0.21 16.88 14.15
N LYS A 287 -0.43 16.73 12.99
CA LYS A 287 -0.14 17.57 11.82
C LYS A 287 -0.72 19.00 11.97
N ARG A 288 -1.71 19.19 12.84
CA ARG A 288 -2.26 20.52 13.16
C ARG A 288 -1.30 21.40 13.99
N LYS A 289 -0.49 20.81 14.88
CA LYS A 289 0.45 21.58 15.73
C LYS A 289 1.63 22.19 14.96
N LYS A 290 2.03 21.68 13.79
CA LYS A 290 3.12 22.27 13.00
C LYS A 290 2.76 23.50 12.20
N LYS A 291 1.47 23.77 11.92
CA LYS A 291 1.04 24.97 11.19
C LYS A 291 0.80 26.19 12.08
N GLY A 292 0.79 26.05 13.39
CA GLY A 292 0.59 27.15 14.35
C GLY A 292 1.87 27.65 15.03
N ALA A 293 3.06 27.10 14.68
CA ALA A 293 4.34 27.50 15.26
C ALA A 293 5.22 28.30 14.28
N GLU A 294 4.72 28.59 13.08
CA GLU A 294 5.40 29.40 12.04
C GLU A 294 4.57 30.64 11.64
N ALA A 295 3.70 31.13 12.54
CA ALA A 295 2.99 32.41 12.35
C ALA A 295 3.37 33.39 13.47
#